data_eda7e9a60ce3de6b955ca8fad44deb7e
#
_entry.id   eda7e9a60ce3de6b955ca8fad44deb7e
#
_cell.length_a   1.000
_cell.length_b   1.000
_cell.length_c   1.000
_cell.angle_alpha   90.00
_cell.angle_beta   90.00
_cell.angle_gamma   90.00
#
_symmetry.space_group_name_H-M   'P 1'
#
loop_
_entity.id
_entity.type
_entity.pdbx_description
1 polymer ?
#
loop_
_entity_poly.entity_id
_entity_poly.type
_entity_poly.pdbx_seq_one_letter_code
_entity_poly.pdbx_strand_id
1 'polypeptide(L)'
;MNQDEMKGLSSEEAKQRLAEYGPNQIFEAEKISFWGIAKHEVTEPMILLLLVVGVIYSIWGKLSDAITIFVVIFLLVLAEVWNEFRARKAISSLEKIAAPKTKVMRDGKLIEIDSEQVVPGDVLVLTAGTKVAADGQVLQSIGLQVDESALTGESFPQDKAVEDEINAGTVVVSGEGLAVVRVTGKQTKLGAISESLKKVPF
;
A
#
# COMPACT_ATOMS: atom_id res chain seq x y z
N MET A 1 4.64 -8.02 33.65
CA MET A 1 3.91 -8.17 32.39
C MET A 1 2.45 -8.41 32.70
N ASN A 2 1.57 -7.49 32.33
CA ASN A 2 0.12 -7.56 32.66
C ASN A 2 -0.56 -8.60 31.74
N GLN A 3 -1.31 -9.55 32.31
CA GLN A 3 -2.10 -10.53 31.54
C GLN A 3 -3.13 -9.87 30.60
N ASP A 4 -3.49 -8.62 30.88
CA ASP A 4 -4.42 -7.86 30.04
C ASP A 4 -3.77 -7.36 28.73
N GLU A 5 -2.46 -7.11 28.71
CA GLU A 5 -1.74 -6.74 27.49
C GLU A 5 -1.73 -7.85 26.45
N MET A 6 -1.74 -9.11 26.86
CA MET A 6 -1.75 -10.25 25.94
C MET A 6 -3.14 -10.56 25.35
N LYS A 7 -4.22 -10.03 25.93
CA LYS A 7 -5.57 -10.19 25.38
C LYS A 7 -5.79 -9.35 24.11
N GLY A 8 -4.92 -8.37 23.88
CA GLY A 8 -5.05 -7.42 22.78
C GLY A 8 -6.20 -6.45 22.96
N LEU A 9 -6.41 -5.59 21.97
CA LEU A 9 -7.50 -4.63 21.94
C LEU A 9 -8.85 -5.32 21.80
N SER A 10 -9.93 -4.66 22.26
CA SER A 10 -11.26 -5.03 21.84
C SER A 10 -11.49 -4.67 20.37
N SER A 11 -12.39 -5.39 19.71
CA SER A 11 -12.77 -5.12 18.33
C SER A 11 -13.33 -3.70 18.14
N GLU A 12 -13.97 -3.14 19.15
CA GLU A 12 -14.52 -1.78 19.10
C GLU A 12 -13.43 -0.72 19.23
N GLU A 13 -12.49 -0.90 20.17
CA GLU A 13 -11.31 -0.03 20.28
C GLU A 13 -10.45 -0.06 19.02
N ALA A 14 -10.27 -1.22 18.41
CA ALA A 14 -9.54 -1.35 17.15
C ALA A 14 -10.20 -0.55 16.01
N LYS A 15 -11.55 -0.54 15.92
CA LYS A 15 -12.29 0.29 14.95
C LYS A 15 -12.13 1.78 15.22
N GLN A 16 -12.19 2.21 16.48
CA GLN A 16 -12.01 3.61 16.85
C GLN A 16 -10.60 4.07 16.49
N ARG A 17 -9.57 3.27 16.81
CA ARG A 17 -8.19 3.56 16.45
C ARG A 17 -7.96 3.57 14.94
N LEU A 18 -8.61 2.67 14.20
CA LEU A 18 -8.53 2.68 12.74
C LEU A 18 -9.12 3.96 12.13
N ALA A 19 -10.19 4.50 12.73
CA ALA A 19 -10.75 5.77 12.30
C ALA A 19 -9.86 6.97 12.67
N GLU A 20 -9.14 6.90 13.80
CA GLU A 20 -8.25 7.96 14.30
C GLU A 20 -6.90 7.97 13.56
N TYR A 21 -6.22 6.81 13.45
CA TYR A 21 -4.86 6.69 12.89
C TYR A 21 -4.87 6.41 11.38
N GLY A 22 -6.02 6.01 10.83
CA GLY A 22 -6.13 5.58 9.43
C GLY A 22 -5.59 4.17 9.18
N PRO A 23 -5.67 3.70 7.92
CA PRO A 23 -5.20 2.37 7.55
C PRO A 23 -3.67 2.27 7.63
N ASN A 24 -3.16 1.10 8.01
CA ASN A 24 -1.74 0.79 8.03
C ASN A 24 -1.21 0.59 6.60
N GLN A 25 -1.01 1.68 5.88
CA GLN A 25 -0.52 1.72 4.51
C GLN A 25 0.76 2.55 4.43
N ILE A 26 1.85 1.93 3.97
CA ILE A 26 3.13 2.60 3.71
C ILE A 26 3.08 3.35 2.38
N PHE A 27 2.46 2.72 1.39
CA PHE A 27 2.25 3.31 0.06
C PHE A 27 0.76 3.64 -0.11
N GLU A 28 0.47 4.87 -0.49
CA GLU A 28 -0.90 5.20 -0.89
C GLU A 28 -1.22 4.48 -2.20
N ALA A 29 -2.28 3.68 -2.19
CA ALA A 29 -2.82 3.15 -3.43
C ALA A 29 -3.24 4.33 -4.33
N GLU A 30 -2.70 4.40 -5.55
CA GLU A 30 -3.10 5.43 -6.50
C GLU A 30 -4.61 5.34 -6.75
N LYS A 31 -5.32 6.44 -6.46
CA LYS A 31 -6.75 6.53 -6.76
C LYS A 31 -6.92 6.51 -8.28
N ILE A 32 -7.44 5.41 -8.80
CA ILE A 32 -7.76 5.28 -10.21
C ILE A 32 -8.88 6.27 -10.54
N SER A 33 -8.53 7.38 -11.18
CA SER A 33 -9.48 8.41 -11.59
C SER A 33 -9.61 8.41 -13.09
N PHE A 34 -10.83 8.18 -13.59
CA PHE A 34 -11.13 8.26 -15.02
C PHE A 34 -10.70 9.61 -15.62
N TRP A 35 -10.99 10.71 -14.93
CA TRP A 35 -10.61 12.05 -15.37
C TRP A 35 -9.10 12.30 -15.28
N GLY A 36 -8.42 11.68 -14.33
CA GLY A 36 -6.94 11.72 -14.25
C GLY A 36 -6.30 11.05 -15.45
N ILE A 37 -6.79 9.86 -15.83
CA ILE A 37 -6.35 9.14 -17.03
C ILE A 37 -6.66 9.97 -18.29
N ALA A 38 -7.90 10.45 -18.44
CA ALA A 38 -8.30 11.24 -19.61
C ALA A 38 -7.42 12.50 -19.80
N LYS A 39 -7.08 13.18 -18.70
CA LYS A 39 -6.18 14.34 -18.76
C LYS A 39 -4.78 13.94 -19.22
N HIS A 40 -4.27 12.80 -18.76
CA HIS A 40 -2.95 12.29 -19.15
C HIS A 40 -2.93 11.96 -20.63
N GLU A 41 -3.91 11.20 -21.12
CA GLU A 41 -4.02 10.79 -22.52
C GLU A 41 -4.11 11.99 -23.49
N VAL A 42 -4.94 13.00 -23.17
CA VAL A 42 -5.05 14.20 -23.99
C VAL A 42 -3.74 15.00 -24.07
N THR A 43 -2.88 14.89 -23.06
CA THR A 43 -1.57 15.56 -23.03
C THR A 43 -0.44 14.73 -23.66
N GLU A 44 -0.72 13.53 -24.14
CA GLU A 44 0.26 12.73 -24.89
C GLU A 44 0.73 13.45 -26.16
N PRO A 45 2.03 13.41 -26.48
CA PRO A 45 2.58 14.07 -27.66
C PRO A 45 1.92 13.67 -28.96
N MET A 46 1.49 12.40 -29.09
CA MET A 46 0.81 11.90 -30.28
C MET A 46 -0.58 12.53 -30.46
N ILE A 47 -1.36 12.58 -29.39
CA ILE A 47 -2.71 13.19 -29.38
C ILE A 47 -2.61 14.71 -29.63
N LEU A 48 -1.63 15.37 -28.99
CA LEU A 48 -1.36 16.79 -29.22
C LEU A 48 -1.00 17.07 -30.68
N LEU A 49 -0.17 16.23 -31.30
CA LEU A 49 0.15 16.35 -32.73
C LEU A 49 -1.12 16.25 -33.61
N LEU A 50 -1.97 15.26 -33.34
CA LEU A 50 -3.23 15.08 -34.07
C LEU A 50 -4.17 16.25 -33.86
N LEU A 51 -4.23 16.81 -32.65
CA LEU A 51 -5.02 18.03 -32.37
C LEU A 51 -4.50 19.24 -33.17
N VAL A 52 -3.18 19.43 -33.23
CA VAL A 52 -2.55 20.48 -34.04
C VAL A 52 -2.91 20.33 -35.53
N VAL A 53 -2.79 19.11 -36.07
CA VAL A 53 -3.18 18.81 -37.45
C VAL A 53 -4.67 19.07 -37.65
N GLY A 54 -5.55 18.67 -36.73
CA GLY A 54 -6.98 18.95 -36.78
C GLY A 54 -7.29 20.45 -36.82
N VAL A 55 -6.58 21.25 -36.02
CA VAL A 55 -6.71 22.73 -36.03
C VAL A 55 -6.25 23.33 -37.38
N ILE A 56 -5.11 22.86 -37.91
CA ILE A 56 -4.62 23.30 -39.23
C ILE A 56 -5.66 23.01 -40.32
N TYR A 57 -6.22 21.80 -40.34
CA TYR A 57 -7.26 21.43 -41.28
C TYR A 57 -8.56 22.23 -41.10
N SER A 58 -8.87 22.63 -39.85
CA SER A 58 -10.02 23.51 -39.60
C SER A 58 -9.89 24.90 -40.21
N ILE A 59 -8.64 25.40 -40.38
CA ILE A 59 -8.37 26.74 -40.89
C ILE A 59 -8.23 26.73 -42.42
N TRP A 60 -7.52 25.75 -42.99
CA TRP A 60 -7.19 25.70 -44.42
C TRP A 60 -7.92 24.62 -45.21
N GLY A 61 -8.59 23.70 -44.53
CA GLY A 61 -9.29 22.57 -45.15
C GLY A 61 -10.79 22.78 -45.26
N LYS A 62 -11.50 21.67 -45.55
CA LYS A 62 -12.97 21.66 -45.53
C LYS A 62 -13.45 21.37 -44.11
N LEU A 63 -14.50 22.02 -43.67
CA LEU A 63 -15.09 21.86 -42.36
C LEU A 63 -15.48 20.37 -42.07
N SER A 64 -15.95 19.64 -43.11
CA SER A 64 -16.27 18.22 -43.01
C SER A 64 -15.06 17.37 -42.59
N ASP A 65 -13.88 17.69 -43.15
CA ASP A 65 -12.66 16.93 -42.89
C ASP A 65 -12.15 17.21 -41.48
N ALA A 66 -12.22 18.46 -41.03
CA ALA A 66 -11.90 18.85 -39.67
C ALA A 66 -12.79 18.14 -38.63
N ILE A 67 -14.12 18.13 -38.87
CA ILE A 67 -15.07 17.41 -37.98
C ILE A 67 -14.72 15.92 -37.95
N THR A 68 -14.43 15.31 -39.08
CA THR A 68 -14.05 13.86 -39.12
C THR A 68 -12.79 13.60 -38.28
N ILE A 69 -11.76 14.45 -38.40
CA ILE A 69 -10.53 14.33 -37.63
C ILE A 69 -10.81 14.40 -36.12
N PHE A 70 -11.59 15.41 -35.68
CA PHE A 70 -11.91 15.56 -34.26
C PHE A 70 -12.76 14.41 -33.71
N VAL A 71 -13.71 13.90 -34.52
CA VAL A 71 -14.50 12.71 -34.12
C VAL A 71 -13.60 11.49 -33.97
N VAL A 72 -12.67 11.28 -34.90
CA VAL A 72 -11.71 10.15 -34.79
C VAL A 72 -10.81 10.30 -33.57
N ILE A 73 -10.25 11.50 -33.33
CA ILE A 73 -9.44 11.75 -32.12
C ILE A 73 -10.26 11.48 -30.86
N PHE A 74 -11.49 11.97 -30.78
CA PHE A 74 -12.35 11.76 -29.62
C PHE A 74 -12.61 10.27 -29.37
N LEU A 75 -12.91 9.50 -30.41
CA LEU A 75 -13.13 8.05 -30.29
C LEU A 75 -11.86 7.30 -29.89
N LEU A 76 -10.69 7.70 -30.41
CA LEU A 76 -9.40 7.12 -30.01
C LEU A 76 -9.11 7.37 -28.53
N VAL A 77 -9.18 8.62 -28.09
CA VAL A 77 -8.96 8.98 -26.67
C VAL A 77 -9.95 8.25 -25.76
N LEU A 78 -11.23 8.19 -26.15
CA LEU A 78 -12.24 7.49 -25.37
C LEU A 78 -11.91 5.97 -25.24
N ALA A 79 -11.50 5.34 -26.33
CA ALA A 79 -11.13 3.91 -26.32
C ALA A 79 -9.88 3.67 -25.46
N GLU A 80 -8.88 4.56 -25.53
CA GLU A 80 -7.65 4.47 -24.79
C GLU A 80 -7.86 4.64 -23.28
N VAL A 81 -8.59 5.70 -22.90
CA VAL A 81 -9.00 5.92 -21.49
C VAL A 81 -9.81 4.75 -20.93
N TRP A 82 -10.71 4.19 -21.74
CA TRP A 82 -11.51 3.03 -21.33
C TRP A 82 -10.64 1.78 -21.08
N ASN A 83 -9.72 1.49 -22.01
CA ASN A 83 -8.82 0.36 -21.90
C ASN A 83 -7.90 0.50 -20.70
N GLU A 84 -7.29 1.67 -20.50
CA GLU A 84 -6.40 1.95 -19.36
C GLU A 84 -7.15 1.87 -18.03
N PHE A 85 -8.34 2.48 -17.95
CA PHE A 85 -9.18 2.41 -16.75
C PHE A 85 -9.54 0.96 -16.39
N ARG A 86 -9.90 0.15 -17.41
CA ARG A 86 -10.24 -1.27 -17.22
C ARG A 86 -9.02 -2.08 -16.78
N ALA A 87 -7.86 -1.83 -17.37
CA ALA A 87 -6.60 -2.50 -17.01
C ALA A 87 -6.19 -2.17 -15.57
N ARG A 88 -6.16 -0.91 -15.18
CA ARG A 88 -5.84 -0.48 -13.81
C ARG A 88 -6.82 -1.05 -12.78
N LYS A 89 -8.11 -1.09 -13.09
CA LYS A 89 -9.12 -1.69 -12.22
C LYS A 89 -8.90 -3.19 -12.04
N ALA A 90 -8.50 -3.91 -13.08
CA ALA A 90 -8.19 -5.33 -12.99
C ALA A 90 -6.96 -5.58 -12.09
N ILE A 91 -5.88 -4.80 -12.27
CA ILE A 91 -4.68 -4.87 -11.43
C ILE A 91 -5.02 -4.59 -9.96
N SER A 92 -5.76 -3.51 -9.67
CA SER A 92 -6.18 -3.18 -8.30
C SER A 92 -7.05 -4.26 -7.65
N SER A 93 -7.84 -4.98 -8.45
CA SER A 93 -8.62 -6.12 -7.94
C SER A 93 -7.73 -7.30 -7.54
N LEU A 94 -6.65 -7.56 -8.30
CA LEU A 94 -5.67 -8.59 -7.97
C LEU A 94 -4.85 -8.22 -6.74
N GLU A 95 -4.44 -6.97 -6.60
CA GLU A 95 -3.75 -6.45 -5.41
C GLU A 95 -4.57 -6.66 -4.13
N LYS A 96 -5.88 -6.44 -4.18
CA LYS A 96 -6.78 -6.68 -3.03
C LYS A 96 -6.85 -8.15 -2.64
N ILE A 97 -6.82 -9.07 -3.61
CA ILE A 97 -6.82 -10.52 -3.33
C ILE A 97 -5.49 -10.96 -2.72
N ALA A 98 -4.40 -10.34 -3.15
CA ALA A 98 -3.05 -10.61 -2.66
C ALA A 98 -2.66 -9.78 -1.44
N ALA A 99 -3.59 -9.00 -0.86
CA ALA A 99 -3.32 -8.18 0.33
C ALA A 99 -2.74 -9.05 1.45
N PRO A 100 -1.61 -8.66 2.04
CA PRO A 100 -0.99 -9.43 3.10
C PRO A 100 -1.91 -9.46 4.32
N LYS A 101 -2.09 -10.66 4.89
CA LYS A 101 -2.83 -10.86 6.13
C LYS A 101 -1.86 -11.02 7.29
N THR A 102 -2.33 -10.65 8.46
CA THR A 102 -1.59 -10.82 9.71
C THR A 102 -2.48 -11.37 10.81
N LYS A 103 -1.89 -12.09 11.74
CA LYS A 103 -2.58 -12.64 12.90
C LYS A 103 -2.41 -11.71 14.09
N VAL A 104 -3.52 -11.38 14.72
CA VAL A 104 -3.54 -10.52 15.92
C VAL A 104 -4.39 -11.13 17.03
N MET A 105 -4.08 -10.74 18.25
CA MET A 105 -4.94 -11.02 19.41
C MET A 105 -5.90 -9.85 19.57
N ARG A 106 -7.21 -10.11 19.49
CA ARG A 106 -8.28 -9.14 19.84
C ARG A 106 -9.36 -9.84 20.62
N ASP A 107 -9.93 -9.18 21.61
CA ASP A 107 -10.92 -9.77 22.53
C ASP A 107 -10.46 -11.09 23.16
N GLY A 108 -9.15 -11.25 23.38
CA GLY A 108 -8.55 -12.49 23.90
C GLY A 108 -8.56 -13.66 22.91
N LYS A 109 -8.84 -13.41 21.61
CA LYS A 109 -8.90 -14.43 20.56
C LYS A 109 -7.89 -14.14 19.47
N LEU A 110 -7.30 -15.20 18.94
CA LEU A 110 -6.49 -15.13 17.73
C LEU A 110 -7.40 -14.95 16.52
N ILE A 111 -7.21 -13.85 15.78
CA ILE A 111 -7.94 -13.57 14.53
C ILE A 111 -6.95 -13.21 13.42
N GLU A 112 -7.33 -13.48 12.19
CA GLU A 112 -6.59 -13.07 11.01
C GLU A 112 -7.29 -11.86 10.38
N ILE A 113 -6.53 -10.79 10.15
CA ILE A 113 -7.03 -9.54 9.57
C ILE A 113 -6.13 -9.12 8.40
N ASP A 114 -6.64 -8.25 7.54
CA ASP A 114 -5.80 -7.58 6.54
C ASP A 114 -4.78 -6.69 7.24
N SER A 115 -3.53 -6.71 6.79
CA SER A 115 -2.45 -5.92 7.42
C SER A 115 -2.75 -4.42 7.47
N GLU A 116 -3.59 -3.92 6.56
CA GLU A 116 -4.07 -2.53 6.56
C GLU A 116 -4.96 -2.17 7.75
N GLN A 117 -5.57 -3.17 8.40
CA GLN A 117 -6.45 -2.99 9.55
C GLN A 117 -5.72 -3.04 10.90
N VAL A 118 -4.40 -3.22 10.87
CA VAL A 118 -3.55 -3.18 12.07
C VAL A 118 -3.48 -1.74 12.58
N VAL A 119 -3.66 -1.58 13.89
CA VAL A 119 -3.64 -0.27 14.55
C VAL A 119 -2.65 -0.26 15.73
N PRO A 120 -2.17 0.91 16.14
CA PRO A 120 -1.36 1.02 17.36
C PRO A 120 -2.08 0.40 18.57
N GLY A 121 -1.38 -0.45 19.31
CA GLY A 121 -1.91 -1.22 20.45
C GLY A 121 -2.43 -2.61 20.11
N ASP A 122 -2.53 -3.00 18.84
CA ASP A 122 -2.75 -4.41 18.46
C ASP A 122 -1.60 -5.29 18.94
N VAL A 123 -1.91 -6.54 19.24
CA VAL A 123 -0.89 -7.55 19.55
C VAL A 123 -0.75 -8.49 18.38
N LEU A 124 0.38 -8.39 17.68
CA LEU A 124 0.74 -9.27 16.57
C LEU A 124 1.16 -10.63 17.10
N VAL A 125 0.74 -11.68 16.43
CA VAL A 125 1.21 -13.06 16.65
C VAL A 125 2.24 -13.37 15.58
N LEU A 126 3.47 -13.56 16.02
CA LEU A 126 4.64 -13.79 15.20
C LEU A 126 4.97 -15.27 15.17
N THR A 127 5.03 -15.84 13.97
CA THR A 127 5.44 -17.24 13.74
C THR A 127 6.34 -17.29 12.51
N ALA A 128 7.15 -18.31 12.37
CA ALA A 128 8.04 -18.47 11.21
C ALA A 128 7.29 -18.28 9.88
N GLY A 129 7.84 -17.49 8.97
CA GLY A 129 7.24 -17.07 7.70
C GLY A 129 6.31 -15.85 7.79
N THR A 130 6.00 -15.35 8.98
CA THR A 130 5.19 -14.14 9.15
C THR A 130 5.98 -12.89 8.75
N LYS A 131 5.40 -12.09 7.87
CA LYS A 131 5.89 -10.74 7.61
C LYS A 131 5.32 -9.78 8.63
N VAL A 132 6.18 -9.02 9.30
CA VAL A 132 5.80 -8.05 10.32
C VAL A 132 5.03 -6.89 9.67
N ALA A 133 3.81 -6.66 10.14
CA ALA A 133 2.88 -5.71 9.51
C ALA A 133 3.11 -4.25 9.93
N ALA A 134 3.69 -4.01 11.11
CA ALA A 134 3.85 -2.68 11.70
C ALA A 134 5.05 -2.67 12.67
N ASP A 135 5.53 -1.49 13.03
CA ASP A 135 6.60 -1.38 14.03
C ASP A 135 6.02 -1.60 15.43
N GLY A 136 6.75 -2.34 16.24
CA GLY A 136 6.27 -2.72 17.56
C GLY A 136 7.38 -3.13 18.52
N GLN A 137 6.95 -3.62 19.66
CA GLN A 137 7.82 -4.10 20.74
C GLN A 137 7.44 -5.52 21.13
N VAL A 138 8.42 -6.39 21.25
CA VAL A 138 8.24 -7.80 21.61
C VAL A 138 7.74 -7.91 23.05
N LEU A 139 6.58 -8.55 23.23
CA LEU A 139 6.02 -8.86 24.54
C LEU A 139 6.41 -10.27 25.03
N GLN A 140 6.53 -11.21 24.10
CA GLN A 140 6.93 -12.58 24.35
C GLN A 140 7.79 -13.09 23.20
N SER A 141 8.84 -13.83 23.52
CA SER A 141 9.75 -14.45 22.57
C SER A 141 10.08 -15.89 22.98
N ILE A 142 9.95 -16.81 22.03
CA ILE A 142 10.38 -18.20 22.17
C ILE A 142 11.27 -18.51 20.97
N GLY A 143 12.57 -18.22 21.10
CA GLY A 143 13.55 -18.41 20.03
C GLY A 143 13.23 -17.58 18.79
N LEU A 144 12.64 -16.40 18.96
CA LEU A 144 12.22 -15.53 17.86
C LEU A 144 13.44 -14.94 17.14
N GLN A 145 13.57 -15.25 15.85
CA GLN A 145 14.59 -14.70 14.96
C GLN A 145 13.91 -13.98 13.79
N VAL A 146 14.38 -12.79 13.49
CA VAL A 146 13.79 -11.93 12.46
C VAL A 146 14.86 -11.52 11.45
N ASP A 147 14.56 -11.68 10.18
CA ASP A 147 15.36 -11.15 9.08
C ASP A 147 14.99 -9.68 8.86
N GLU A 148 15.93 -8.81 9.16
CA GLU A 148 15.83 -7.35 9.00
C GLU A 148 16.58 -6.83 7.76
N SER A 149 17.03 -7.71 6.87
CA SER A 149 17.85 -7.36 5.68
C SER A 149 17.19 -6.32 4.77
N ALA A 150 15.87 -6.33 4.69
CA ALA A 150 15.12 -5.33 3.93
C ALA A 150 15.28 -3.88 4.45
N LEU A 151 15.64 -3.72 5.73
CA LEU A 151 15.81 -2.41 6.39
C LEU A 151 17.28 -2.05 6.61
N THR A 152 18.07 -3.02 7.05
CA THR A 152 19.46 -2.80 7.47
C THR A 152 20.48 -3.15 6.39
N GLY A 153 20.09 -4.00 5.42
CA GLY A 153 21.01 -4.59 4.43
C GLY A 153 21.85 -5.75 5.00
N GLU A 154 21.71 -6.11 6.28
CA GLU A 154 22.42 -7.21 6.90
C GLU A 154 21.69 -8.54 6.67
N SER A 155 22.39 -9.54 6.14
CA SER A 155 21.79 -10.83 5.72
C SER A 155 21.63 -11.85 6.83
N PHE A 156 21.99 -11.54 8.06
CA PHE A 156 21.90 -12.48 9.20
C PHE A 156 20.64 -12.20 10.01
N PRO A 157 19.83 -13.23 10.30
CA PRO A 157 18.70 -13.09 11.21
C PRO A 157 19.14 -12.61 12.60
N GLN A 158 18.36 -11.72 13.18
CA GLN A 158 18.60 -11.17 14.51
C GLN A 158 17.72 -11.85 15.54
N ASP A 159 18.31 -12.27 16.66
CA ASP A 159 17.56 -12.75 17.81
C ASP A 159 16.77 -11.60 18.43
N LYS A 160 15.49 -11.83 18.74
CA LYS A 160 14.63 -10.85 19.39
C LYS A 160 14.20 -11.35 20.76
N ALA A 161 14.63 -10.62 21.78
CA ALA A 161 14.21 -10.83 23.16
C ALA A 161 12.95 -10.01 23.49
N VAL A 162 12.41 -10.22 24.69
CA VAL A 162 11.32 -9.37 25.22
C VAL A 162 11.83 -7.95 25.37
N GLU A 163 10.99 -6.98 25.03
CA GLU A 163 11.26 -5.53 24.95
C GLU A 163 12.04 -5.08 23.72
N ASP A 164 12.59 -5.99 22.90
CA ASP A 164 13.22 -5.60 21.64
C ASP A 164 12.21 -5.03 20.64
N GLU A 165 12.70 -4.15 19.77
CA GLU A 165 11.91 -3.61 18.67
C GLU A 165 11.82 -4.60 17.53
N ILE A 166 10.63 -4.65 16.91
CA ILE A 166 10.39 -5.27 15.60
C ILE A 166 9.90 -4.23 14.62
N ASN A 167 10.22 -4.40 13.35
CA ASN A 167 9.99 -3.39 12.33
C ASN A 167 9.13 -3.93 11.19
N ALA A 168 8.24 -3.09 10.67
CA ALA A 168 7.42 -3.38 9.49
C ALA A 168 8.28 -3.80 8.30
N GLY A 169 7.80 -4.81 7.57
CA GLY A 169 8.48 -5.30 6.37
C GLY A 169 9.52 -6.38 6.60
N THR A 170 9.95 -6.62 7.85
CA THR A 170 10.84 -7.73 8.23
C THR A 170 10.11 -9.06 8.26
N VAL A 171 10.84 -10.18 8.28
CA VAL A 171 10.26 -11.52 8.20
C VAL A 171 10.75 -12.37 9.38
N VAL A 172 9.83 -13.02 10.07
CA VAL A 172 10.16 -14.00 11.09
C VAL A 172 10.74 -15.26 10.44
N VAL A 173 11.98 -15.59 10.75
CA VAL A 173 12.69 -16.75 10.18
C VAL A 173 12.46 -18.00 11.01
N SER A 174 12.50 -17.86 12.34
CA SER A 174 12.30 -18.98 13.27
C SER A 174 11.70 -18.51 14.59
N GLY A 175 11.23 -19.47 15.39
CA GLY A 175 10.62 -19.21 16.68
C GLY A 175 9.20 -18.65 16.57
N GLU A 176 8.70 -18.21 17.72
CA GLU A 176 7.38 -17.59 17.87
C GLU A 176 7.39 -16.50 18.93
N GLY A 177 6.46 -15.56 18.84
CA GLY A 177 6.37 -14.47 19.81
C GLY A 177 5.10 -13.66 19.68
N LEU A 178 4.94 -12.75 20.62
CA LEU A 178 3.91 -11.72 20.60
C LEU A 178 4.57 -10.35 20.61
N ALA A 179 4.02 -9.40 19.85
CA ALA A 179 4.53 -8.04 19.86
C ALA A 179 3.38 -7.02 19.83
N VAL A 180 3.47 -5.97 20.65
CA VAL A 180 2.52 -4.87 20.62
C VAL A 180 2.92 -3.86 19.56
N VAL A 181 1.97 -3.48 18.73
CA VAL A 181 2.14 -2.44 17.70
C VAL A 181 2.26 -1.08 18.37
N ARG A 182 3.30 -0.35 18.00
CA ARG A 182 3.54 1.03 18.46
C ARG A 182 3.22 2.04 17.37
N VAL A 183 3.62 1.74 16.12
CA VAL A 183 3.56 2.69 14.99
C VAL A 183 3.09 1.93 13.74
N THR A 184 2.26 2.60 12.93
CA THR A 184 1.69 2.03 11.69
C THR A 184 1.92 2.94 10.48
N GLY A 185 1.80 2.37 9.29
CA GLY A 185 1.78 3.11 8.02
C GLY A 185 3.05 3.91 7.73
N LYS A 186 2.87 5.15 7.32
CA LYS A 186 3.97 6.07 6.93
C LYS A 186 4.90 6.42 8.08
N GLN A 187 4.46 6.27 9.33
CA GLN A 187 5.26 6.57 10.51
C GLN A 187 6.20 5.43 10.90
N THR A 188 6.07 4.24 10.31
CA THR A 188 7.01 3.12 10.50
C THR A 188 8.39 3.46 9.94
N LYS A 189 9.43 2.75 10.38
CA LYS A 189 10.79 2.92 9.83
C LYS A 189 10.80 2.71 8.32
N LEU A 190 10.10 1.65 7.84
CA LEU A 190 9.97 1.39 6.40
C LEU A 190 9.21 2.50 5.68
N GLY A 191 8.16 3.05 6.30
CA GLY A 191 7.40 4.18 5.78
C GLY A 191 8.25 5.44 5.61
N ALA A 192 9.03 5.78 6.64
CA ALA A 192 9.95 6.92 6.61
C ALA A 192 11.03 6.81 5.52
N ILE A 193 11.60 5.60 5.33
CA ILE A 193 12.55 5.33 4.24
C ILE A 193 11.87 5.54 2.88
N SER A 194 10.67 4.98 2.69
CA SER A 194 9.90 5.12 1.46
C SER A 194 9.59 6.58 1.12
N GLU A 195 9.21 7.37 2.12
CA GLU A 195 8.93 8.80 1.93
C GLU A 195 10.19 9.60 1.57
N SER A 196 11.32 9.24 2.16
CA SER A 196 12.60 9.85 1.85
C SER A 196 13.04 9.59 0.41
N LEU A 197 12.82 8.38 -0.10
CA LEU A 197 13.11 8.02 -1.49
C LEU A 197 12.25 8.77 -2.51
N LYS A 198 10.97 9.05 -2.19
CA LYS A 198 10.09 9.85 -3.05
C LYS A 198 10.53 11.32 -3.20
N LYS A 199 11.30 11.85 -2.27
CA LYS A 199 11.77 13.24 -2.28
C LYS A 199 13.08 13.44 -3.06
N VAL A 200 13.73 12.36 -3.52
CA VAL A 200 14.92 12.45 -4.36
C VAL A 200 14.49 12.62 -5.81
N PRO A 201 14.67 13.79 -6.45
CA PRO A 201 14.37 13.97 -7.87
C PRO A 201 15.40 13.19 -8.70
N PHE A 202 14.93 12.36 -9.61
CA PHE A 202 15.73 11.75 -10.68
C PHE A 202 15.88 12.74 -11.83
#